data_b86c224e3f0bc336fd3fd2e875cf3566
#
_entry.id   b86c224e3f0bc336fd3fd2e875cf3566
#
_cell.length_a   1.000
_cell.length_b   1.000
_cell.length_c   1.000
_cell.angle_alpha   90.00
_cell.angle_beta   90.00
_cell.angle_gamma   90.00
#
_symmetry.space_group_name_H-M   'P 1'
#
loop_
_entity.id
_entity.type
_entity.pdbx_description
1 polymer ?
#
loop_
_entity_poly.entity_id
_entity_poly.type
_entity_poly.pdbx_seq_one_letter_code
_entity_poly.pdbx_strand_id
1 'polypeptide(L)'
;MPTTALGTYIDATTQRVAAENGIEYGDLPKFVDFDYVANVARVNAATLASLAAAPEPPRNVKLETKQLTNDSILQWEAPADGRASGFVVLWRSTSAPDWEHSQAVEKATRATVPVSKDNVIFAVQAVDEAGHRSEPIVPAPER
;
A
#
# COMPACT_ATOMS: atom_id res chain seq x y z
N MET A 1 -0.85 29.15 -17.91
CA MET A 1 -0.66 27.72 -17.64
C MET A 1 -2.04 27.08 -17.57
N PRO A 2 -2.31 25.95 -18.24
CA PRO A 2 -3.59 25.30 -18.07
C PRO A 2 -3.71 24.86 -16.61
N THR A 3 -4.77 25.30 -15.96
CA THR A 3 -5.13 24.84 -14.62
C THR A 3 -5.50 23.36 -14.76
N THR A 4 -4.72 22.48 -14.15
CA THR A 4 -5.02 21.05 -14.18
C THR A 4 -6.35 20.81 -13.47
N ALA A 5 -7.14 19.83 -13.93
CA ALA A 5 -8.43 19.46 -13.34
C ALA A 5 -8.37 19.27 -11.80
N LEU A 6 -7.20 18.93 -11.26
CA LEU A 6 -6.97 18.81 -9.83
C LEU A 6 -6.99 20.18 -9.11
N GLY A 7 -6.54 21.26 -9.76
CA GLY A 7 -6.58 22.61 -9.18
C GLY A 7 -8.01 23.15 -9.05
N THR A 8 -8.88 22.77 -9.98
CA THR A 8 -10.30 23.16 -9.97
C THR A 8 -11.12 22.39 -8.92
N TYR A 9 -10.69 21.17 -8.54
CA TYR A 9 -11.44 20.33 -7.61
C TYR A 9 -11.24 20.72 -6.12
N ILE A 10 -10.16 21.43 -5.81
CA ILE A 10 -9.81 21.78 -4.42
C ILE A 10 -10.45 23.09 -3.96
N ASP A 11 -10.91 23.93 -4.88
CA ASP A 11 -11.53 25.21 -4.53
C ASP A 11 -13.05 25.13 -4.58
N ALA A 12 -13.65 24.69 -3.44
CA ALA A 12 -15.09 24.65 -3.26
C ALA A 12 -15.77 26.03 -3.33
N THR A 13 -15.00 27.12 -3.40
CA THR A 13 -15.51 28.49 -3.49
C THR A 13 -15.74 28.93 -4.94
N THR A 14 -15.14 28.25 -5.92
CA THR A 14 -15.19 28.60 -7.34
C THR A 14 -16.26 27.88 -8.16
N GLN A 15 -17.21 27.19 -7.54
CA GLN A 15 -18.33 26.56 -8.24
C GLN A 15 -19.27 27.53 -8.97
N ARG A 16 -19.04 28.83 -8.89
CA ARG A 16 -19.81 29.83 -9.63
C ARG A 16 -19.16 30.09 -10.97
N VAL A 17 -19.86 29.75 -12.04
CA VAL A 17 -19.55 30.27 -13.36
C VAL A 17 -19.71 31.79 -13.33
N ALA A 18 -18.61 32.50 -13.46
CA ALA A 18 -18.58 33.95 -13.48
C ALA A 18 -17.73 34.42 -14.66
N ALA A 19 -18.12 35.53 -15.28
CA ALA A 19 -17.30 36.22 -16.26
C ALA A 19 -16.83 37.55 -15.66
N GLU A 20 -15.54 37.76 -15.60
CA GLU A 20 -14.94 39.00 -15.14
C GLU A 20 -13.93 39.48 -16.19
N ASN A 21 -14.08 40.72 -16.64
CA ASN A 21 -13.23 41.32 -17.70
C ASN A 21 -13.15 40.49 -18.99
N GLY A 22 -14.24 39.81 -19.37
CA GLY A 22 -14.29 38.95 -20.57
C GLY A 22 -13.63 37.58 -20.43
N ILE A 23 -13.16 37.25 -19.21
CA ILE A 23 -12.60 35.93 -18.87
C ILE A 23 -13.67 35.15 -18.11
N GLU A 24 -14.00 33.95 -18.60
CA GLU A 24 -14.91 33.06 -17.87
C GLU A 24 -14.12 32.24 -16.85
N TYR A 25 -14.65 32.17 -15.65
CA TYR A 25 -14.14 31.39 -14.53
C TYR A 25 -15.18 30.35 -14.10
N GLY A 26 -14.74 29.27 -13.48
CA GLY A 26 -15.61 28.24 -12.91
C GLY A 26 -15.37 26.85 -13.48
N ASP A 27 -16.13 25.88 -13.00
CA ASP A 27 -16.04 24.47 -13.37
C ASP A 27 -16.73 24.19 -14.71
N LEU A 28 -16.13 24.70 -15.78
CA LEU A 28 -16.63 24.49 -17.13
C LEU A 28 -15.86 23.36 -17.82
N PRO A 29 -16.56 22.49 -18.59
CA PRO A 29 -15.91 21.38 -19.31
C PRO A 29 -14.74 21.79 -20.20
N LYS A 30 -14.78 23.02 -20.76
CA LYS A 30 -13.71 23.56 -21.60
C LYS A 30 -12.38 23.78 -20.89
N PHE A 31 -12.38 23.82 -19.55
CA PHE A 31 -11.19 23.96 -18.72
C PHE A 31 -10.65 22.61 -18.22
N VAL A 32 -11.37 21.52 -18.49
CA VAL A 32 -10.98 20.18 -18.06
C VAL A 32 -10.02 19.57 -19.08
N ASP A 33 -8.86 19.14 -18.60
CA ASP A 33 -7.97 18.26 -19.36
C ASP A 33 -8.51 16.82 -19.26
N PHE A 34 -9.30 16.41 -20.25
CA PHE A 34 -9.93 15.09 -20.26
C PHE A 34 -8.90 13.96 -20.38
N ASP A 35 -7.74 14.18 -21.03
CA ASP A 35 -6.70 13.16 -21.12
C ASP A 35 -6.04 12.94 -19.74
N TYR A 36 -5.80 14.00 -18.99
CA TYR A 36 -5.33 13.90 -17.63
C TYR A 36 -6.33 13.17 -16.73
N VAL A 37 -7.60 13.56 -16.77
CA VAL A 37 -8.68 12.89 -15.99
C VAL A 37 -8.76 11.41 -16.35
N ALA A 38 -8.70 11.06 -17.64
CA ALA A 38 -8.71 9.67 -18.07
C ALA A 38 -7.49 8.88 -17.55
N ASN A 39 -6.32 9.48 -17.53
CA ASN A 39 -5.12 8.85 -17.01
C ASN A 39 -5.21 8.63 -15.48
N VAL A 40 -5.68 9.62 -14.73
CA VAL A 40 -5.94 9.47 -13.28
C VAL A 40 -6.98 8.37 -13.02
N ALA A 41 -8.06 8.32 -13.80
CA ALA A 41 -9.07 7.27 -13.67
C ALA A 41 -8.50 5.88 -13.96
N ARG A 42 -7.63 5.73 -14.98
CA ARG A 42 -6.95 4.45 -15.28
C ARG A 42 -6.06 3.99 -14.15
N VAL A 43 -5.26 4.90 -13.57
CA VAL A 43 -4.39 4.57 -12.42
C VAL A 43 -5.22 4.12 -11.24
N ASN A 44 -6.28 4.86 -10.90
CA ASN A 44 -7.17 4.50 -9.79
C ASN A 44 -7.86 3.15 -10.04
N ALA A 45 -8.37 2.90 -11.24
CA ALA A 45 -8.99 1.63 -11.60
C ALA A 45 -8.00 0.45 -11.52
N ALA A 46 -6.77 0.63 -12.00
CA ALA A 46 -5.73 -0.40 -11.91
C ALA A 46 -5.35 -0.70 -10.45
N THR A 47 -5.22 0.34 -9.61
CA THR A 47 -4.95 0.18 -8.18
C THR A 47 -6.07 -0.57 -7.46
N LEU A 48 -7.32 -0.18 -7.69
CA LEU A 48 -8.49 -0.85 -7.10
C LEU A 48 -8.60 -2.30 -7.57
N ALA A 49 -8.37 -2.57 -8.85
CA ALA A 49 -8.38 -3.94 -9.39
C ALA A 49 -7.28 -4.80 -8.75
N SER A 50 -6.08 -4.25 -8.58
CA SER A 50 -4.96 -4.94 -7.93
C SER A 50 -5.27 -5.28 -6.47
N LEU A 51 -5.83 -4.33 -5.71
CA LEU A 51 -6.25 -4.56 -4.32
C LEU A 51 -7.39 -5.57 -4.21
N ALA A 52 -8.38 -5.49 -5.10
CA ALA A 52 -9.50 -6.44 -5.12
C ALA A 52 -9.09 -7.87 -5.51
N ALA A 53 -8.05 -8.01 -6.34
CA ALA A 53 -7.48 -9.30 -6.71
C ALA A 53 -6.60 -9.90 -5.61
N ALA A 54 -6.05 -9.09 -4.72
CA ALA A 54 -5.15 -9.53 -3.65
C ALA A 54 -5.86 -10.48 -2.65
N PRO A 55 -5.14 -11.45 -2.04
CA PRO A 55 -5.65 -12.21 -0.90
C PRO A 55 -5.82 -11.31 0.32
N GLU A 56 -6.61 -11.75 1.30
CA GLU A 56 -6.63 -11.08 2.60
C GLU A 56 -5.24 -11.07 3.24
N PRO A 57 -4.91 -10.05 4.05
CA PRO A 57 -3.62 -10.00 4.74
C PRO A 57 -3.51 -11.09 5.83
N PRO A 58 -2.27 -11.48 6.20
CA PRO A 58 -2.03 -12.40 7.30
C PRO A 58 -2.55 -11.79 8.61
N ARG A 59 -3.02 -12.67 9.52
CA ARG A 59 -3.59 -12.27 10.81
C ARG A 59 -2.61 -12.54 11.93
N ASN A 60 -2.78 -11.84 13.05
CA ASN A 60 -2.02 -12.06 14.28
C ASN A 60 -0.50 -12.09 14.07
N VAL A 61 0.00 -11.19 13.20
CA VAL A 61 1.44 -11.10 12.91
C VAL A 61 2.16 -10.62 14.17
N LYS A 62 3.13 -11.40 14.64
CA LYS A 62 3.91 -11.15 15.85
C LYS A 62 5.39 -11.24 15.58
N LEU A 63 6.16 -10.44 16.30
CA LEU A 63 7.61 -10.50 16.37
C LEU A 63 8.00 -11.04 17.76
N GLU A 64 8.76 -12.13 17.78
CA GLU A 64 9.27 -12.72 19.02
C GLU A 64 10.35 -11.82 19.62
N THR A 65 10.10 -11.30 20.81
CA THR A 65 11.00 -10.35 21.49
C THR A 65 11.71 -10.94 22.71
N LYS A 66 11.29 -12.12 23.16
CA LYS A 66 11.80 -12.75 24.41
C LYS A 66 13.21 -13.31 24.26
N GLN A 67 13.57 -13.71 23.05
CA GLN A 67 14.91 -14.26 22.80
C GLN A 67 15.90 -13.15 22.42
N LEU A 68 17.03 -13.11 23.09
CA LEU A 68 18.13 -12.21 22.80
C LEU A 68 19.02 -12.85 21.73
N THR A 69 18.53 -12.86 20.49
CA THR A 69 19.29 -13.33 19.34
C THR A 69 19.45 -12.20 18.32
N ASN A 70 20.45 -12.28 17.47
CA ASN A 70 20.60 -11.38 16.34
C ASN A 70 19.63 -11.70 15.19
N ASP A 71 18.92 -12.81 15.29
CA ASP A 71 17.89 -13.18 14.33
C ASP A 71 16.52 -12.69 14.80
N SER A 72 15.69 -12.31 13.86
CA SER A 72 14.29 -11.95 14.12
C SER A 72 13.37 -13.09 13.71
N ILE A 73 12.49 -13.49 14.61
CA ILE A 73 11.51 -14.55 14.39
C ILE A 73 10.13 -13.93 14.30
N LEU A 74 9.46 -14.13 13.17
CA LEU A 74 8.10 -13.68 12.93
C LEU A 74 7.16 -14.88 12.91
N GLN A 75 5.94 -14.68 13.42
CA GLN A 75 4.86 -15.65 13.40
C GLN A 75 3.56 -14.96 12.99
N TRP A 76 2.69 -15.68 12.29
CA TRP A 76 1.41 -15.16 11.84
C TRP A 76 0.40 -16.30 11.64
N GLU A 77 -0.83 -15.94 11.39
CA GLU A 77 -1.87 -16.85 10.95
C GLU A 77 -2.20 -16.60 9.48
N ALA A 78 -2.53 -17.65 8.76
CA ALA A 78 -3.00 -17.53 7.40
C ALA A 78 -4.31 -16.73 7.34
N PRO A 79 -4.57 -15.98 6.24
CA PRO A 79 -5.85 -15.31 6.04
C PRO A 79 -7.01 -16.30 5.99
N ALA A 80 -8.22 -15.82 6.32
CA ALA A 80 -9.40 -16.67 6.41
C ALA A 80 -9.96 -17.05 5.05
N ASP A 81 -9.70 -16.25 4.01
CA ASP A 81 -10.18 -16.46 2.65
C ASP A 81 -9.56 -17.68 1.94
N GLY A 82 -8.51 -18.26 2.50
CA GLY A 82 -7.83 -19.44 1.97
C GLY A 82 -7.11 -19.23 0.62
N ARG A 83 -7.00 -17.99 0.15
CA ARG A 83 -6.40 -17.65 -1.15
C ARG A 83 -4.88 -17.58 -1.13
N ALA A 84 -4.28 -17.45 0.06
CA ALA A 84 -2.84 -17.37 0.19
C ALA A 84 -2.16 -18.68 -0.21
N SER A 85 -1.28 -18.63 -1.20
CA SER A 85 -0.39 -19.73 -1.62
C SER A 85 0.97 -19.67 -0.91
N GLY A 86 1.34 -18.50 -0.36
CA GLY A 86 2.57 -18.26 0.35
C GLY A 86 2.58 -16.90 1.03
N PHE A 87 3.74 -16.53 1.57
CA PHE A 87 3.94 -15.27 2.26
C PHE A 87 5.26 -14.62 1.83
N VAL A 88 5.35 -13.31 2.05
CA VAL A 88 6.60 -12.56 1.91
C VAL A 88 6.84 -11.78 3.18
N VAL A 89 7.99 -12.01 3.80
CA VAL A 89 8.49 -11.17 4.89
C VAL A 89 9.26 -10.01 4.26
N LEU A 90 8.90 -8.80 4.64
CA LEU A 90 9.53 -7.56 4.22
C LEU A 90 10.26 -6.93 5.39
N TRP A 91 11.38 -6.25 5.12
CA TRP A 91 12.00 -5.41 6.14
C TRP A 91 12.72 -4.21 5.52
N ARG A 92 12.85 -3.18 6.31
CA ARG A 92 13.55 -1.95 5.98
C ARG A 92 14.21 -1.34 7.22
N SER A 93 15.20 -0.52 7.03
CA SER A 93 15.69 0.35 8.09
C SER A 93 14.58 1.26 8.62
N THR A 94 14.63 1.60 9.91
CA THR A 94 13.68 2.54 10.52
C THR A 94 13.67 3.91 9.88
N SER A 95 14.76 4.31 9.22
CA SER A 95 14.90 5.58 8.50
C SER A 95 14.54 5.53 7.02
N ALA A 96 14.39 4.33 6.44
CA ALA A 96 14.05 4.17 5.03
C ALA A 96 12.53 4.38 4.80
N PRO A 97 12.12 5.07 3.72
CA PRO A 97 10.70 5.26 3.40
C PRO A 97 10.06 3.99 2.80
N ASP A 98 10.84 3.20 2.07
CA ASP A 98 10.37 2.05 1.30
C ASP A 98 10.93 0.73 1.83
N TRP A 99 10.26 -0.40 1.49
CA TRP A 99 10.74 -1.74 1.80
C TRP A 99 12.00 -2.04 0.99
N GLU A 100 13.12 -2.33 1.68
CA GLU A 100 14.43 -2.51 1.05
C GLU A 100 14.74 -3.98 0.78
N HIS A 101 14.15 -4.88 1.56
CA HIS A 101 14.45 -6.31 1.50
C HIS A 101 13.20 -7.15 1.58
N SER A 102 13.27 -8.35 1.03
CA SER A 102 12.18 -9.32 1.09
C SER A 102 12.70 -10.75 1.14
N GLN A 103 11.97 -11.61 1.84
CA GLN A 103 12.18 -13.06 1.88
C GLN A 103 10.87 -13.77 1.60
N ALA A 104 10.85 -14.56 0.54
CA ALA A 104 9.71 -15.42 0.26
C ALA A 104 9.64 -16.57 1.29
N VAL A 105 8.43 -16.86 1.74
CA VAL A 105 8.11 -17.96 2.65
C VAL A 105 6.96 -18.74 2.00
N GLU A 106 7.15 -20.02 1.77
CA GLU A 106 6.10 -20.87 1.21
C GLU A 106 4.90 -20.95 2.18
N LYS A 107 4.27 -22.06 2.33
CA LYS A 107 3.06 -22.21 3.18
C LYS A 107 3.31 -22.17 4.69
N ALA A 108 4.52 -21.82 5.15
CA ALA A 108 4.81 -21.72 6.57
C ALA A 108 4.24 -20.43 7.16
N THR A 109 3.83 -20.49 8.42
CA THR A 109 3.31 -19.36 9.21
C THR A 109 4.34 -18.82 10.22
N ARG A 110 5.59 -19.14 9.99
CA ARG A 110 6.74 -18.68 10.77
C ARG A 110 7.95 -18.51 9.86
N ALA A 111 8.73 -17.47 10.11
CA ALA A 111 10.00 -17.26 9.45
C ALA A 111 11.05 -16.74 10.42
N THR A 112 12.30 -17.09 10.15
CA THR A 112 13.47 -16.52 10.81
C THR A 112 14.24 -15.70 9.78
N VAL A 113 14.50 -14.46 10.11
CA VAL A 113 15.27 -13.52 9.28
C VAL A 113 16.59 -13.22 10.01
N PRO A 114 17.77 -13.41 9.38
CA PRO A 114 19.06 -13.21 10.02
C PRO A 114 19.42 -11.71 10.12
N VAL A 115 18.51 -10.93 10.73
CA VAL A 115 18.65 -9.49 10.93
C VAL A 115 18.11 -9.14 12.30
N SER A 116 18.84 -8.30 13.04
CA SER A 116 18.39 -7.82 14.36
C SER A 116 17.17 -6.92 14.24
N LYS A 117 16.22 -7.13 15.15
CA LYS A 117 14.98 -6.35 15.25
C LYS A 117 15.16 -4.90 15.73
N ASP A 118 16.36 -4.53 16.19
CA ASP A 118 16.57 -3.26 16.90
C ASP A 118 16.49 -2.02 16.00
N ASN A 119 16.92 -2.16 14.73
CA ASN A 119 17.01 -1.04 13.80
C ASN A 119 16.20 -1.23 12.51
N VAL A 120 15.28 -2.18 12.50
CA VAL A 120 14.48 -2.51 11.32
C VAL A 120 13.00 -2.56 11.64
N ILE A 121 12.19 -2.28 10.65
CA ILE A 121 10.74 -2.50 10.67
C ILE A 121 10.47 -3.70 9.78
N PHE A 122 9.71 -4.67 10.29
CA PHE A 122 9.27 -5.85 9.55
C PHE A 122 7.81 -5.71 9.15
N ALA A 123 7.42 -6.40 8.08
CA ALA A 123 6.03 -6.67 7.74
C ALA A 123 5.89 -8.02 7.06
N VAL A 124 4.69 -8.56 7.05
CA VAL A 124 4.35 -9.81 6.36
C VAL A 124 3.19 -9.54 5.41
N GLN A 125 3.30 -10.04 4.17
CA GLN A 125 2.25 -10.04 3.16
C GLN A 125 1.86 -11.47 2.82
N ALA A 126 0.59 -11.71 2.52
CA ALA A 126 0.13 -12.93 1.86
C ALA A 126 0.28 -12.78 0.34
N VAL A 127 0.54 -13.88 -0.34
CA VAL A 127 0.67 -13.95 -1.80
C VAL A 127 -0.20 -15.08 -2.32
N ASP A 128 -0.96 -14.84 -3.39
CA ASP A 128 -1.75 -15.87 -4.07
C ASP A 128 -0.96 -16.57 -5.20
N GLU A 129 -1.57 -17.56 -5.85
CA GLU A 129 -0.94 -18.30 -6.96
C GLU A 129 -0.67 -17.43 -8.20
N ALA A 130 -1.41 -16.34 -8.38
CA ALA A 130 -1.21 -15.39 -9.48
C ALA A 130 -0.14 -14.34 -9.18
N GLY A 131 0.38 -14.31 -7.94
CA GLY A 131 1.39 -13.36 -7.49
C GLY A 131 0.84 -12.03 -6.96
N HIS A 132 -0.49 -11.90 -6.78
CA HIS A 132 -1.06 -10.74 -6.11
C HIS A 132 -0.67 -10.76 -4.63
N ARG A 133 -0.39 -9.59 -4.09
CA ARG A 133 0.07 -9.42 -2.71
C ARG A 133 -0.93 -8.63 -1.90
N SER A 134 -1.17 -9.08 -0.68
CA SER A 134 -1.97 -8.34 0.30
C SER A 134 -1.26 -7.08 0.77
N GLU A 135 -1.98 -6.26 1.54
CA GLU A 135 -1.33 -5.20 2.31
C GLU A 135 -0.28 -5.78 3.29
N PRO A 136 0.85 -5.07 3.50
CA PRO A 136 1.86 -5.49 4.46
C PRO A 136 1.39 -5.22 5.90
N ILE A 137 1.39 -6.25 6.74
CA ILE A 137 1.04 -6.13 8.15
C ILE A 137 2.32 -6.07 9.00
N VAL A 138 2.48 -4.96 9.70
CA VAL A 138 3.57 -4.77 10.66
C VAL A 138 3.26 -5.59 11.93
N PRO A 139 4.21 -6.40 12.42
CA PRO A 139 3.98 -7.25 13.58
C PRO A 139 3.79 -6.44 14.87
N ALA A 140 2.88 -6.90 15.72
CA ALA A 140 2.82 -6.46 17.10
C ALA A 140 3.92 -7.16 17.93
N PRO A 141 4.53 -6.49 18.92
CA PRO A 141 5.48 -7.15 19.83
C PRO A 141 4.73 -8.19 20.67
N GLU A 142 5.30 -9.38 20.77
CA GLU A 142 4.80 -10.41 21.68
C GLU A 142 5.12 -9.99 23.13
N ARG A 143 4.08 -9.74 23.91
CA ARG A 143 4.19 -9.38 25.35
C ARG A 143 4.25 -10.62 26.24
#